data_54e2eae5eb95d8f5f535d3c6f743d66e
#
_entry.id   54e2eae5eb95d8f5f535d3c6f743d66e
#
_cell.length_a   1.000
_cell.length_b   1.000
_cell.length_c   1.000
_cell.angle_alpha   90.00
_cell.angle_beta   90.00
_cell.angle_gamma   90.00
#
_symmetry.space_group_name_H-M   'P 1'
#
loop_
_entity.id
_entity.type
_entity.pdbx_description
1 polymer ?
#
loop_
_entity_poly.entity_id
_entity_poly.type
_entity_poly.pdbx_seq_one_letter_code
_entity_poly.pdbx_strand_id
1 'polypeptide(L)'
;MGSIFTEIIEGREPGYVIFEDERHIAILDKYPIDTGHSLLITKNLYEKIIDMPEKEVAELFSLVPKIATAILKATGAVAFSIAQNNGKEAKQIIPHVHVHIIPRYANKGTVWTKRGIPSDSELKDLSEKIKMNFD
;
A
#
# COMPACT_ATOMS: atom_id res chain seq x y z
N MET A 1 -16.13 -14.85 2.08
CA MET A 1 -15.54 -14.49 0.79
C MET A 1 -14.45 -13.46 0.95
N GLY A 2 -13.34 -13.65 0.28
CA GLY A 2 -12.23 -12.73 0.34
C GLY A 2 -12.32 -11.62 -0.72
N SER A 3 -11.36 -10.75 -0.70
CA SER A 3 -11.15 -9.70 -1.71
C SER A 3 -10.03 -10.13 -2.65
N ILE A 4 -9.71 -9.29 -3.65
CA ILE A 4 -8.51 -9.50 -4.47
C ILE A 4 -7.25 -9.52 -3.57
N PHE A 5 -7.25 -8.77 -2.48
CA PHE A 5 -6.13 -8.79 -1.53
C PHE A 5 -6.00 -10.13 -0.84
N THR A 6 -7.12 -10.80 -0.51
CA THR A 6 -7.10 -12.16 0.03
C THR A 6 -6.40 -13.11 -0.95
N GLU A 7 -6.69 -12.98 -2.24
CA GLU A 7 -6.07 -13.80 -3.28
C GLU A 7 -4.56 -13.58 -3.35
N ILE A 8 -4.12 -12.33 -3.20
CA ILE A 8 -2.69 -11.99 -3.18
C ILE A 8 -2.02 -12.53 -1.92
N ILE A 9 -2.66 -12.35 -0.76
CA ILE A 9 -2.15 -12.84 0.53
C ILE A 9 -1.92 -14.35 0.50
N GLU A 10 -2.84 -15.08 -0.12
CA GLU A 10 -2.80 -16.54 -0.19
C GLU A 10 -1.99 -17.06 -1.39
N GLY A 11 -1.42 -16.17 -2.18
CA GLY A 11 -0.55 -16.53 -3.30
C GLY A 11 -1.26 -16.99 -4.55
N ARG A 12 -2.58 -16.80 -4.64
CA ARG A 12 -3.36 -17.18 -5.83
C ARG A 12 -3.36 -16.13 -6.92
N GLU A 13 -3.04 -14.88 -6.56
CA GLU A 13 -2.90 -13.77 -7.51
C GLU A 13 -1.56 -13.10 -7.30
N PRO A 14 -0.86 -12.68 -8.36
CA PRO A 14 0.42 -12.01 -8.21
C PRO A 14 0.26 -10.63 -7.59
N GLY A 15 1.23 -10.25 -6.77
CA GLY A 15 1.34 -8.92 -6.22
C GLY A 15 2.81 -8.58 -6.07
N TYR A 16 3.13 -7.29 -6.17
CA TYR A 16 4.51 -6.82 -6.01
C TYR A 16 4.73 -6.47 -4.55
N VAL A 17 5.08 -7.49 -3.77
CA VAL A 17 5.21 -7.37 -2.32
C VAL A 17 6.46 -6.59 -1.95
N ILE A 18 6.32 -5.59 -1.08
CA ILE A 18 7.44 -4.80 -0.56
C ILE A 18 7.71 -5.09 0.91
N PHE A 19 6.71 -5.58 1.63
CA PHE A 19 6.82 -5.90 3.06
C PHE A 19 5.78 -6.95 3.41
N GLU A 20 6.13 -7.84 4.33
CA GLU A 20 5.18 -8.82 4.83
C GLU A 20 5.58 -9.28 6.22
N ASP A 21 4.59 -9.41 7.12
CA ASP A 21 4.77 -10.07 8.41
C ASP A 21 3.60 -11.04 8.62
N GLU A 22 3.43 -11.55 9.82
CA GLU A 22 2.37 -12.54 10.10
C GLU A 22 0.96 -12.02 9.85
N ARG A 23 0.74 -10.72 10.05
CA ARG A 23 -0.61 -10.14 10.02
C ARG A 23 -0.81 -9.06 8.97
N HIS A 24 0.24 -8.69 8.24
CA HIS A 24 0.18 -7.60 7.27
C HIS A 24 0.96 -7.92 6.02
N ILE A 25 0.54 -7.31 4.93
CA ILE A 25 1.27 -7.34 3.67
C ILE A 25 1.21 -5.95 3.05
N ALA A 26 2.29 -5.51 2.45
CA ALA A 26 2.30 -4.27 1.68
C ALA A 26 2.71 -4.58 0.25
N ILE A 27 1.96 -4.06 -0.70
CA ILE A 27 2.19 -4.28 -2.13
C ILE A 27 2.19 -2.94 -2.86
N LEU A 28 2.82 -2.91 -4.04
CA LEU A 28 2.71 -1.76 -4.92
C LEU A 28 1.31 -1.72 -5.55
N ASP A 29 0.75 -0.52 -5.67
CA ASP A 29 -0.49 -0.31 -6.41
C ASP A 29 -0.16 -0.37 -7.90
N LYS A 30 -0.88 -1.20 -8.66
CA LYS A 30 -0.70 -1.32 -10.12
C LYS A 30 -1.16 -0.08 -10.88
N TYR A 31 -1.99 0.73 -10.25
CA TYR A 31 -2.56 1.94 -10.84
C TYR A 31 -2.21 3.14 -9.96
N PRO A 32 -0.91 3.45 -9.84
CA PRO A 32 -0.44 4.40 -8.83
C PRO A 32 -0.85 5.84 -9.12
N ILE A 33 -1.06 6.58 -8.05
CA ILE A 33 -1.16 8.04 -8.12
C ILE A 33 0.21 8.60 -8.46
N ASP A 34 1.25 8.04 -7.84
CA ASP A 34 2.64 8.35 -8.18
C ASP A 34 3.52 7.11 -7.98
N THR A 35 4.71 7.15 -8.55
CA THR A 35 5.66 6.02 -8.47
C THR A 35 5.93 5.64 -7.01
N GLY A 36 5.74 4.37 -6.70
CA GLY A 36 5.94 3.86 -5.34
C GLY A 36 4.67 3.86 -4.48
N HIS A 37 3.54 4.31 -5.01
CA HIS A 37 2.26 4.23 -4.32
C HIS A 37 2.02 2.79 -3.89
N SER A 38 1.87 2.59 -2.58
CA SER A 38 1.77 1.26 -1.99
C SER A 38 0.52 1.12 -1.15
N LEU A 39 0.11 -0.13 -0.96
CA LEU A 39 -1.06 -0.49 -0.17
C LEU A 39 -0.60 -1.37 0.99
N LEU A 40 -0.85 -0.92 2.22
CA LEU A 40 -0.59 -1.72 3.42
C LEU A 40 -1.91 -2.35 3.84
N ILE A 41 -1.94 -3.67 3.88
CA ILE A 41 -3.17 -4.45 3.96
C ILE A 41 -3.12 -5.37 5.18
N THR A 42 -4.25 -5.51 5.90
CA THR A 42 -4.37 -6.49 6.97
C THR A 42 -4.58 -7.88 6.35
N LYS A 43 -3.92 -8.91 6.87
CA LYS A 43 -4.17 -10.29 6.42
C LYS A 43 -5.53 -10.79 6.89
N ASN A 44 -5.97 -10.39 8.08
CA ASN A 44 -7.33 -10.64 8.51
C ASN A 44 -8.28 -9.76 7.69
N LEU A 45 -9.37 -10.37 7.24
CA LEU A 45 -10.34 -9.65 6.42
C LEU A 45 -11.28 -8.83 7.30
N TYR A 46 -11.11 -7.52 7.24
CA TYR A 46 -12.06 -6.55 7.79
C TYR A 46 -12.48 -5.65 6.66
N GLU A 47 -13.75 -5.38 6.54
CA GLU A 47 -14.23 -4.49 5.48
C GLU A 47 -13.86 -3.04 5.76
N LYS A 48 -14.10 -2.58 6.99
CA LYS A 48 -13.85 -1.19 7.40
C LYS A 48 -13.03 -1.15 8.68
N ILE A 49 -12.36 -0.03 8.89
CA ILE A 49 -11.50 0.13 10.07
C ILE A 49 -12.30 0.06 11.38
N ILE A 50 -13.58 0.45 11.35
CA ILE A 50 -14.43 0.37 12.53
C ILE A 50 -14.76 -1.07 12.94
N ASP A 51 -14.53 -2.03 12.05
CA ASP A 51 -14.73 -3.46 12.33
C ASP A 51 -13.53 -4.08 13.02
N MET A 52 -12.41 -3.37 13.09
CA MET A 52 -11.16 -3.89 13.64
C MET A 52 -11.05 -3.66 15.14
N PRO A 53 -10.47 -4.62 15.89
CA PRO A 53 -10.09 -4.35 17.27
C PRO A 53 -9.06 -3.21 17.33
N GLU A 54 -9.15 -2.38 18.38
CA GLU A 54 -8.23 -1.24 18.55
C GLU A 54 -6.77 -1.65 18.47
N LYS A 55 -6.41 -2.78 19.05
CA LYS A 55 -5.04 -3.28 19.02
C LYS A 55 -4.56 -3.52 17.60
N GLU A 56 -5.40 -4.07 16.74
CA GLU A 56 -5.04 -4.33 15.35
C GLU A 56 -4.97 -3.06 14.53
N VAL A 57 -5.79 -2.06 14.83
CA VAL A 57 -5.67 -0.73 14.23
C VAL A 57 -4.32 -0.12 14.58
N ALA A 58 -3.92 -0.20 15.84
CA ALA A 58 -2.64 0.32 16.29
C ALA A 58 -1.47 -0.38 15.59
N GLU A 59 -1.52 -1.71 15.48
CA GLU A 59 -0.48 -2.48 14.78
C GLU A 59 -0.36 -2.06 13.32
N LEU A 60 -1.49 -1.93 12.64
CA LEU A 60 -1.52 -1.55 11.23
C LEU A 60 -0.83 -0.20 11.01
N PHE A 61 -1.26 0.83 11.72
CA PHE A 61 -0.71 2.17 11.53
C PHE A 61 0.72 2.31 12.04
N SER A 62 1.14 1.49 13.01
CA SER A 62 2.51 1.51 13.50
C SER A 62 3.53 1.12 12.43
N LEU A 63 3.10 0.39 11.40
CA LEU A 63 3.97 -0.03 10.30
C LEU A 63 4.20 1.05 9.26
N VAL A 64 3.34 2.06 9.20
CA VAL A 64 3.41 3.10 8.17
C VAL A 64 4.75 3.82 8.13
N PRO A 65 5.33 4.27 9.27
CA PRO A 65 6.59 5.00 9.21
C PRO A 65 7.73 4.21 8.59
N LYS A 66 7.90 2.95 8.95
CA LYS A 66 9.04 2.18 8.40
C LYS A 66 8.85 1.83 6.94
N ILE A 67 7.62 1.55 6.52
CA ILE A 67 7.34 1.24 5.12
C ILE A 67 7.52 2.51 4.28
N ALA A 68 6.98 3.64 4.73
CA ALA A 68 7.15 4.92 4.04
C ALA A 68 8.64 5.28 3.93
N THR A 69 9.41 5.08 4.98
CA THR A 69 10.86 5.35 4.96
C THR A 69 11.56 4.54 3.87
N ALA A 70 11.26 3.25 3.77
CA ALA A 70 11.85 2.40 2.74
C ALA A 70 11.47 2.87 1.34
N ILE A 71 10.20 3.27 1.15
CA ILE A 71 9.73 3.78 -0.14
C ILE A 71 10.46 5.08 -0.50
N LEU A 72 10.58 6.02 0.43
CA LEU A 72 11.26 7.28 0.18
C LEU A 72 12.73 7.06 -0.19
N LYS A 73 13.42 6.17 0.51
CA LYS A 73 14.82 5.85 0.19
C LYS A 73 14.96 5.25 -1.19
N ALA A 74 14.04 4.38 -1.59
CA ALA A 74 14.11 3.70 -2.89
C ALA A 74 13.75 4.61 -4.06
N THR A 75 12.88 5.60 -3.85
CA THR A 75 12.31 6.39 -4.93
C THR A 75 12.89 7.80 -5.05
N GLY A 76 13.50 8.31 -3.99
CA GLY A 76 13.92 9.71 -3.95
C GLY A 76 12.78 10.69 -3.72
N ALA A 77 11.57 10.20 -3.42
CA ALA A 77 10.46 11.08 -3.06
C ALA A 77 10.82 11.89 -1.81
N VAL A 78 10.27 13.10 -1.71
CA VAL A 78 10.61 14.04 -0.64
C VAL A 78 9.54 14.11 0.45
N ALA A 79 8.37 13.55 0.19
CA ALA A 79 7.23 13.58 1.11
C ALA A 79 6.30 12.40 0.79
N PHE A 80 5.29 12.20 1.60
CA PHE A 80 4.27 11.19 1.32
C PHE A 80 2.94 11.55 1.96
N SER A 81 1.87 11.02 1.38
CA SER A 81 0.52 11.13 1.93
C SER A 81 0.05 9.75 2.33
N ILE A 82 -0.80 9.69 3.34
CA ILE A 82 -1.51 8.46 3.68
C ILE A 82 -3.01 8.68 3.57
N ALA A 83 -3.73 7.65 3.14
CA ALA A 83 -5.18 7.69 3.04
C ALA A 83 -5.75 6.32 3.35
N GLN A 84 -6.88 6.30 4.04
CA GLN A 84 -7.59 5.07 4.36
C GLN A 84 -9.07 5.36 4.22
N ASN A 85 -9.76 4.62 3.36
CA ASN A 85 -11.15 4.87 3.01
C ASN A 85 -12.04 3.75 3.53
N ASN A 86 -13.22 4.11 4.03
CA ASN A 86 -14.16 3.17 4.63
C ASN A 86 -15.54 3.37 4.04
N GLY A 87 -15.95 2.42 3.21
CA GLY A 87 -17.25 2.43 2.58
C GLY A 87 -17.23 2.98 1.16
N LYS A 88 -18.22 2.60 0.41
CA LYS A 88 -18.36 2.91 -1.01
C LYS A 88 -18.39 4.42 -1.27
N GLU A 89 -19.10 5.17 -0.43
CA GLU A 89 -19.24 6.61 -0.58
C GLU A 89 -17.94 7.36 -0.31
N ALA A 90 -17.01 6.73 0.39
CA ALA A 90 -15.65 7.25 0.59
C ALA A 90 -14.67 6.72 -0.44
N LYS A 91 -15.18 6.06 -1.50
CA LYS A 91 -14.39 5.46 -2.59
C LYS A 91 -13.50 4.31 -2.14
N GLN A 92 -13.95 3.55 -1.15
CA GLN A 92 -13.33 2.27 -0.85
C GLN A 92 -13.78 1.26 -1.92
N ILE A 93 -12.92 1.03 -2.90
CA ILE A 93 -13.25 0.16 -4.03
C ILE A 93 -13.16 -1.30 -3.63
N ILE A 94 -12.14 -1.67 -2.86
CA ILE A 94 -11.93 -3.04 -2.41
C ILE A 94 -12.35 -3.13 -0.93
N PRO A 95 -13.34 -3.99 -0.60
CA PRO A 95 -13.89 -4.06 0.76
C PRO A 95 -12.99 -4.87 1.72
N HIS A 96 -11.78 -4.40 1.90
CA HIS A 96 -10.75 -5.02 2.72
C HIS A 96 -9.83 -3.88 3.19
N VAL A 97 -9.71 -3.67 4.49
CA VAL A 97 -8.94 -2.56 5.06
C VAL A 97 -7.55 -2.49 4.46
N HIS A 98 -7.21 -1.33 3.94
CA HIS A 98 -5.86 -1.05 3.43
C HIS A 98 -5.57 0.43 3.57
N VAL A 99 -4.28 0.74 3.77
CA VAL A 99 -3.79 2.10 3.90
C VAL A 99 -2.96 2.42 2.68
N HIS A 100 -3.34 3.50 1.97
CA HIS A 100 -2.54 4.00 0.86
C HIS A 100 -1.35 4.76 1.40
N ILE A 101 -0.17 4.47 0.89
CA ILE A 101 1.05 5.25 1.15
C ILE A 101 1.49 5.78 -0.20
N ILE A 102 1.40 7.10 -0.37
CA ILE A 102 1.59 7.74 -1.67
C ILE A 102 2.80 8.67 -1.62
N PRO A 103 3.92 8.28 -2.25
CA PRO A 103 5.09 9.17 -2.31
C PRO A 103 4.78 10.44 -3.08
N ARG A 104 5.38 11.55 -2.65
CA ARG A 104 5.21 12.84 -3.31
C ARG A 104 6.58 13.37 -3.70
N TYR A 105 6.68 13.86 -4.91
CA TYR A 105 7.94 14.24 -5.54
C TYR A 105 8.06 15.75 -5.68
N ALA A 106 9.28 16.25 -5.59
CA ALA A 106 9.54 17.68 -5.77
C ALA A 106 9.05 18.13 -7.14
N ASN A 107 8.40 19.29 -7.19
CA ASN A 107 7.96 19.94 -8.42
C ASN A 107 6.89 19.22 -9.23
N LYS A 108 6.21 18.23 -8.64
CA LYS A 108 5.14 17.48 -9.34
C LYS A 108 3.72 17.90 -8.94
N GLY A 109 3.58 18.65 -7.88
CA GLY A 109 2.27 18.97 -7.34
C GLY A 109 1.59 17.76 -6.68
N THR A 110 0.53 18.01 -5.95
CA THR A 110 -0.20 16.96 -5.22
C THR A 110 -1.52 16.68 -5.92
N VAL A 111 -1.67 15.47 -6.41
CA VAL A 111 -2.92 15.01 -7.02
C VAL A 111 -3.40 13.75 -6.29
N TRP A 112 -4.66 13.40 -6.51
CA TRP A 112 -5.28 12.23 -5.90
C TRP A 112 -5.86 11.29 -6.96
N THR A 113 -5.48 11.48 -8.22
CA THR A 113 -5.88 10.64 -9.34
C THR A 113 -4.69 9.93 -9.94
N LYS A 114 -4.94 8.79 -10.56
CA LYS A 114 -3.90 7.97 -11.19
C LYS A 114 -3.20 8.75 -12.29
N ARG A 115 -1.86 8.59 -12.38
CA ARG A 115 -1.08 9.28 -13.41
C ARG A 115 -0.74 8.38 -14.58
N GLY A 116 -0.70 7.06 -14.40
CA GLY A 116 -0.34 6.14 -15.47
C GLY A 116 -0.33 4.70 -15.00
N ILE A 117 -0.01 3.80 -15.93
CA ILE A 117 0.06 2.38 -15.63
C ILE A 117 1.49 1.91 -15.91
N PRO A 118 2.30 1.65 -14.87
CA PRO A 118 3.65 1.14 -15.07
C PRO A 118 3.61 -0.29 -15.58
N SER A 119 4.69 -0.71 -16.25
CA SER A 119 4.83 -2.08 -16.71
C SER A 119 5.10 -3.02 -15.54
N ASP A 120 4.86 -4.31 -15.76
CA ASP A 120 5.18 -5.33 -14.76
C ASP A 120 6.66 -5.32 -14.39
N SER A 121 7.52 -5.10 -15.38
CA SER A 121 8.98 -5.02 -15.18
C SER A 121 9.33 -3.85 -14.26
N GLU A 122 8.73 -2.69 -14.49
CA GLU A 122 8.96 -1.51 -13.65
C GLU A 122 8.51 -1.74 -12.21
N LEU A 123 7.33 -2.35 -12.03
CA LEU A 123 6.79 -2.66 -10.70
C LEU A 123 7.66 -3.67 -9.97
N LYS A 124 8.12 -4.71 -10.69
CA LYS A 124 8.97 -5.74 -10.11
C LYS A 124 10.30 -5.14 -9.63
N ASP A 125 10.95 -4.36 -10.48
CA ASP A 125 12.23 -3.73 -10.16
C ASP A 125 12.08 -2.78 -8.96
N LEU A 126 11.01 -2.01 -8.94
CA LEU A 126 10.75 -1.07 -7.85
C LEU A 126 10.48 -1.82 -6.54
N SER A 127 9.68 -2.89 -6.58
CA SER A 127 9.40 -3.67 -5.37
C SER A 127 10.67 -4.26 -4.77
N GLU A 128 11.57 -4.75 -5.60
CA GLU A 128 12.85 -5.30 -5.14
C GLU A 128 13.73 -4.20 -4.53
N LYS A 129 13.74 -3.03 -5.14
CA LYS A 129 14.52 -1.89 -4.64
C LYS A 129 13.99 -1.41 -3.28
N ILE A 130 12.68 -1.36 -3.12
CA ILE A 130 12.07 -0.97 -1.84
C ILE A 130 12.42 -1.99 -0.76
N LYS A 131 12.33 -3.29 -1.06
CA LYS A 131 12.69 -4.33 -0.10
C LYS A 131 14.12 -4.19 0.42
N MET A 132 15.04 -3.79 -0.44
CA MET A 132 16.44 -3.60 -0.08
C MET A 132 16.67 -2.40 0.85
N ASN A 133 15.70 -1.52 0.98
CA ASN A 133 15.82 -0.31 1.78
C ASN A 133 15.19 -0.40 3.16
N PHE A 134 14.75 -1.57 3.57
CA PHE A 134 14.35 -1.82 4.95
C PHE A 134 15.59 -2.09 5.78
N ASP A 135 15.59 -1.53 6.98
CA ASP A 135 16.68 -1.73 7.94
C ASP A 135 16.50 -3.02 8.74
#